data_211714e23b1501b65476b330fdf6257f
#
_entry.id   211714e23b1501b65476b330fdf6257f
#
_cell.length_a   1.000
_cell.length_b   1.000
_cell.length_c   1.000
_cell.angle_alpha   90.00
_cell.angle_beta   90.00
_cell.angle_gamma   90.00
#
_symmetry.space_group_name_H-M   'P 1'
#
loop_
_entity.id
_entity.type
_entity.pdbx_description
1 polymer ?
#
loop_
_entity_poly.entity_id
_entity_poly.type
_entity_poly.pdbx_seq_one_letter_code
_entity_poly.pdbx_strand_id
1 'polypeptide(L)'
;MKWVHIGEEIKYDWYELRCQLSQENHLQIFLEDLKNQNLKYCIDFGKILFCRFIDEGWDLNLLEEDLLSGPEFPNLSDGILLEMKDTHLKNRVQKFYPAPIYHYQVQGINFGIDVLTEAFPIIKKI
;
A
#
# COMPACT_ATOMS: atom_id res chain seq x y z
N MET A 1 15.73 5.82 -5.64
CA MET A 1 14.59 5.83 -4.71
C MET A 1 13.97 4.46 -4.65
N LYS A 2 13.55 4.06 -3.48
CA LYS A 2 12.96 2.75 -3.27
C LYS A 2 11.44 2.71 -3.43
N TRP A 3 10.83 3.84 -3.69
CA TRP A 3 9.39 3.94 -3.96
C TRP A 3 9.08 5.07 -4.91
N VAL A 4 7.91 4.97 -5.58
CA VAL A 4 7.40 5.96 -6.51
C VAL A 4 5.97 6.30 -6.12
N HIS A 5 5.65 7.58 -6.02
CA HIS A 5 4.30 8.03 -5.78
C HIS A 5 3.45 7.82 -7.04
N ILE A 6 2.35 7.08 -6.93
CA ILE A 6 1.50 6.76 -8.07
C ILE A 6 0.04 7.21 -7.90
N GLY A 7 -0.37 7.58 -6.73
CA GLY A 7 -1.74 7.98 -6.48
C GLY A 7 -1.99 9.48 -6.63
N GLU A 8 -1.57 10.06 -7.77
CA GLU A 8 -1.67 11.51 -7.97
C GLU A 8 -3.11 12.02 -7.98
N GLU A 9 -4.08 11.21 -8.42
CA GLU A 9 -5.48 11.58 -8.40
C GLU A 9 -6.07 11.62 -7.00
N ILE A 10 -5.38 11.04 -6.01
CA ILE A 10 -5.78 11.11 -4.61
C ILE A 10 -5.24 12.41 -4.03
N LYS A 11 -6.13 13.31 -3.64
CA LYS A 11 -5.70 14.53 -2.96
C LYS A 11 -5.04 14.16 -1.64
N TYR A 12 -3.82 14.68 -1.38
CA TYR A 12 -3.13 14.42 -0.13
C TYR A 12 -3.93 14.98 1.04
N ASP A 13 -4.27 14.10 1.98
CA ASP A 13 -4.97 14.45 3.22
C ASP A 13 -4.79 13.30 4.21
N TRP A 14 -5.44 13.40 5.35
CA TRP A 14 -5.38 12.40 6.41
C TRP A 14 -6.56 11.45 6.29
N TYR A 15 -6.34 10.30 5.68
CA TYR A 15 -7.37 9.31 5.44
C TYR A 15 -7.31 8.19 6.45
N GLU A 16 -8.49 7.77 6.88
CA GLU A 16 -8.67 6.51 7.58
C GLU A 16 -8.94 5.43 6.55
N LEU A 17 -8.27 4.30 6.67
CA LEU A 17 -8.39 3.20 5.72
C LEU A 17 -9.40 2.17 6.21
N ARG A 18 -10.18 1.66 5.26
CA ARG A 18 -11.07 0.53 5.47
C ARG A 18 -10.86 -0.45 4.33
N CYS A 19 -10.70 -1.75 4.64
CA CYS A 19 -10.39 -2.76 3.65
C CYS A 19 -11.52 -3.75 3.48
N GLN A 20 -11.69 -4.20 2.25
CA GLN A 20 -12.62 -5.26 1.92
C GLN A 20 -11.90 -6.29 1.05
N LEU A 21 -11.80 -7.52 1.56
CA LEU A 21 -11.19 -8.63 0.85
C LEU A 21 -12.29 -9.65 0.54
N SER A 22 -12.54 -9.91 -0.74
CA SER A 22 -13.56 -10.86 -1.17
C SER A 22 -13.02 -12.29 -1.19
N GLN A 23 -13.92 -13.24 -1.46
CA GLN A 23 -13.58 -14.67 -1.49
C GLN A 23 -12.54 -15.03 -2.55
N GLU A 24 -12.43 -14.25 -3.61
CA GLU A 24 -11.46 -14.49 -4.67
C GLU A 24 -10.18 -13.70 -4.48
N ASN A 25 -9.91 -13.28 -3.25
CA ASN A 25 -8.75 -12.44 -2.92
C ASN A 25 -8.75 -11.09 -3.64
N HIS A 26 -9.94 -10.59 -3.97
CA HIS A 26 -10.10 -9.27 -4.56
C HIS A 26 -10.08 -8.23 -3.45
N LEU A 27 -9.08 -7.37 -3.47
CA LEU A 27 -8.88 -6.37 -2.42
C LEU A 27 -9.29 -4.98 -2.88
N GLN A 28 -10.14 -4.33 -2.08
CA GLN A 28 -10.49 -2.92 -2.21
C GLN A 28 -10.13 -2.20 -0.93
N ILE A 29 -9.49 -1.04 -1.07
CA ILE A 29 -9.14 -0.19 0.07
C ILE A 29 -9.90 1.12 -0.09
N PHE A 30 -10.69 1.46 0.93
CA PHE A 30 -11.47 2.70 0.95
C PHE A 30 -10.76 3.73 1.83
N LEU A 31 -10.62 4.93 1.26
CA LEU A 31 -10.02 6.07 1.96
C LEU A 31 -11.12 7.06 2.30
N GLU A 32 -11.24 7.38 3.59
CA GLU A 32 -12.22 8.34 4.07
C GLU A 32 -11.50 9.45 4.83
N ASP A 33 -11.65 10.69 4.37
CA ASP A 33 -11.03 11.82 5.02
C ASP A 33 -11.75 12.13 6.34
N LEU A 34 -10.99 12.35 7.41
CA LEU A 34 -11.57 12.61 8.73
C LEU A 34 -12.27 13.96 8.82
N LYS A 35 -11.81 14.94 8.06
CA LYS A 35 -12.32 16.31 8.14
C LYS A 35 -13.34 16.62 7.07
N ASN A 36 -13.24 15.98 5.91
CA ASN A 36 -14.10 16.25 4.77
C ASN A 36 -14.78 14.95 4.32
N GLN A 37 -16.03 14.78 4.75
CA GLN A 37 -16.80 13.58 4.45
C GLN A 37 -17.09 13.37 2.97
N ASN A 38 -16.92 14.42 2.16
CA ASN A 38 -17.11 14.31 0.71
C ASN A 38 -15.85 13.82 0.00
N LEU A 39 -14.73 13.72 0.70
CA LEU A 39 -13.47 13.30 0.11
C LEU A 39 -13.24 11.82 0.42
N LYS A 40 -13.64 10.97 -0.53
CA LYS A 40 -13.54 9.52 -0.40
C LYS A 40 -13.02 8.92 -1.70
N TYR A 41 -12.18 7.91 -1.55
CA TYR A 41 -11.63 7.18 -2.69
C TYR A 41 -11.73 5.68 -2.45
N CYS A 42 -11.73 4.92 -3.55
CA CYS A 42 -11.57 3.48 -3.52
C CYS A 42 -10.36 3.12 -4.38
N ILE A 43 -9.43 2.38 -3.81
CA ILE A 43 -8.31 1.79 -4.53
C ILE A 43 -8.63 0.32 -4.71
N ASP A 44 -8.86 -0.08 -5.96
CA ASP A 44 -9.16 -1.47 -6.30
C ASP A 44 -7.89 -2.13 -6.83
N PHE A 45 -7.36 -3.08 -6.06
CA PHE A 45 -6.15 -3.82 -6.44
C PHE A 45 -6.47 -5.07 -7.26
N GLY A 46 -7.75 -5.40 -7.43
CA GLY A 46 -8.13 -6.65 -8.06
C GLY A 46 -7.69 -7.84 -7.22
N LYS A 47 -7.39 -8.95 -7.88
CA LYS A 47 -6.91 -10.15 -7.20
C LYS A 47 -5.48 -9.94 -6.71
N ILE A 48 -5.27 -10.14 -5.42
CA ILE A 48 -3.97 -9.97 -4.80
C ILE A 48 -3.33 -11.31 -4.43
N LEU A 49 -2.03 -11.30 -4.26
CA LEU A 49 -1.25 -12.46 -3.82
C LEU A 49 -0.96 -12.43 -2.34
N PHE A 50 -0.85 -11.24 -1.77
CA PHE A 50 -0.45 -11.05 -0.38
C PHE A 50 -0.86 -9.66 0.07
N CYS A 51 -1.29 -9.55 1.33
CA CYS A 51 -1.42 -8.24 1.98
C CYS A 51 -1.01 -8.35 3.44
N ARG A 52 -0.49 -7.24 3.97
CA ARG A 52 -0.04 -7.14 5.35
C ARG A 52 -0.51 -5.82 5.92
N PHE A 53 -1.10 -5.86 7.11
CA PHE A 53 -1.60 -4.68 7.80
C PHE A 53 -0.66 -4.33 8.94
N ILE A 54 -0.25 -3.06 9.01
CA ILE A 54 0.62 -2.57 10.07
C ILE A 54 -0.07 -1.39 10.76
N ASP A 55 -0.24 -1.49 12.06
CA ASP A 55 -0.76 -0.39 12.87
C ASP A 55 0.15 0.83 12.74
N GLU A 56 -0.43 2.02 12.74
CA GLU A 56 0.34 3.26 12.54
C GLU A 56 1.45 3.48 13.57
N GLY A 57 1.32 2.89 14.74
CA GLY A 57 2.32 3.02 15.80
C GLY A 57 3.62 2.29 15.51
N TRP A 58 3.68 1.50 14.45
CA TRP A 58 4.86 0.69 14.12
C TRP A 58 5.60 1.26 12.92
N ASP A 59 6.91 1.29 13.03
CA ASP A 59 7.78 1.66 11.91
C ASP A 59 8.26 0.38 11.22
N LEU A 60 7.88 0.19 9.96
CA LEU A 60 8.29 -0.97 9.18
C LEU A 60 9.80 -1.09 9.06
N ASN A 61 10.51 0.02 9.03
CA ASN A 61 11.96 0.02 8.93
C ASN A 61 12.61 -0.62 10.18
N LEU A 62 11.94 -0.53 11.33
CA LEU A 62 12.42 -1.17 12.56
C LEU A 62 12.10 -2.65 12.60
N LEU A 63 11.08 -3.10 11.85
CA LEU A 63 10.64 -4.49 11.83
C LEU A 63 11.42 -5.33 10.82
N GLU A 64 12.05 -4.72 9.84
CA GLU A 64 12.86 -5.42 8.86
C GLU A 64 14.29 -5.61 9.38
N GLU A 65 14.87 -6.77 9.11
CA GLU A 65 16.18 -7.13 9.66
C GLU A 65 17.34 -6.41 9.00
N ASP A 66 17.19 -6.04 7.73
CA ASP A 66 18.28 -5.47 6.95
C ASP A 66 18.05 -3.99 6.67
N LEU A 67 18.69 -3.15 7.46
CA LEU A 67 18.61 -1.69 7.31
C LEU A 67 19.91 -1.09 6.75
N LEU A 68 20.78 -1.91 6.18
CA LEU A 68 22.11 -1.45 5.74
C LEU A 68 22.06 -0.36 4.68
N SER A 69 21.02 -0.35 3.86
CA SER A 69 20.87 0.63 2.78
C SER A 69 19.98 1.82 3.15
N GLY A 70 19.66 1.98 4.43
CA GLY A 70 18.78 3.04 4.92
C GLY A 70 17.31 2.63 4.91
N PRO A 71 16.39 3.58 5.15
CA PRO A 71 14.96 3.27 5.21
C PRO A 71 14.47 2.62 3.91
N GLU A 72 13.81 1.47 4.03
CA GLU A 72 13.23 0.76 2.90
C GLU A 72 11.77 1.13 2.68
N PHE A 73 11.08 1.55 3.74
CA PHE A 73 9.66 1.85 3.68
C PHE A 73 9.39 3.34 3.93
N PRO A 74 8.45 3.93 3.19
CA PRO A 74 8.06 5.32 3.39
C PRO A 74 7.20 5.49 4.64
N ASN A 75 6.99 6.75 5.02
CA ASN A 75 6.03 7.12 6.06
C ASN A 75 4.89 7.92 5.44
N LEU A 76 3.91 8.31 6.25
CA LEU A 76 2.70 8.98 5.74
C LEU A 76 3.02 10.25 4.94
N SER A 77 4.07 10.99 5.30
CA SER A 77 4.44 12.21 4.61
C SER A 77 4.95 11.97 3.19
N ASP A 78 5.33 10.75 2.84
CA ASP A 78 5.85 10.41 1.50
C ASP A 78 4.73 10.17 0.48
N GLY A 79 3.50 9.99 0.93
CA GLY A 79 2.35 9.82 0.06
C GLY A 79 1.35 8.80 0.58
N ILE A 80 0.20 8.72 -0.09
CA ILE A 80 -0.89 7.83 0.29
C ILE A 80 -0.76 6.47 -0.39
N LEU A 81 -0.53 6.47 -1.71
CA LEU A 81 -0.37 5.25 -2.51
C LEU A 81 0.98 5.29 -3.21
N LEU A 82 1.79 4.28 -2.94
CA LEU A 82 3.15 4.22 -3.43
C LEU A 82 3.42 2.86 -4.05
N GLU A 83 4.19 2.85 -5.13
CA GLU A 83 4.76 1.61 -5.66
C GLU A 83 6.16 1.44 -5.08
N MET A 84 6.38 0.31 -4.42
CA MET A 84 7.64 -0.01 -3.77
C MET A 84 8.58 -0.70 -4.75
N LYS A 85 9.86 -0.32 -4.72
CA LYS A 85 10.87 -0.90 -5.61
C LYS A 85 11.89 -1.69 -4.79
N ASP A 86 12.26 -2.87 -5.28
CA ASP A 86 13.35 -3.69 -4.73
C ASP A 86 13.25 -3.98 -3.23
N THR A 87 12.03 -4.17 -2.72
CA THR A 87 11.85 -4.51 -1.31
C THR A 87 12.15 -5.97 -1.05
N HIS A 88 12.54 -6.27 0.18
CA HIS A 88 12.77 -7.66 0.60
C HIS A 88 11.53 -8.52 0.46
N LEU A 89 10.37 -7.96 0.83
CA LEU A 89 9.10 -8.67 0.73
C LEU A 89 8.82 -9.09 -0.72
N LYS A 90 8.90 -8.15 -1.64
CA LYS A 90 8.68 -8.44 -3.06
C LYS A 90 9.68 -9.48 -3.57
N ASN A 91 10.96 -9.31 -3.22
CA ASN A 91 12.01 -10.20 -3.72
C ASN A 91 11.85 -11.63 -3.21
N ARG A 92 11.43 -11.79 -1.96
CA ARG A 92 11.17 -13.12 -1.39
C ARG A 92 10.04 -13.84 -2.12
N VAL A 93 8.94 -13.15 -2.35
CA VAL A 93 7.77 -13.75 -3.01
C VAL A 93 8.07 -14.01 -4.49
N GLN A 94 8.77 -13.07 -5.15
CA GLN A 94 9.08 -13.20 -6.57
C GLN A 94 9.87 -14.47 -6.89
N LYS A 95 10.70 -14.93 -5.96
CA LYS A 95 11.49 -16.17 -6.16
C LYS A 95 10.61 -17.39 -6.39
N PHE A 96 9.40 -17.39 -5.86
CA PHE A 96 8.49 -18.53 -5.93
C PHE A 96 7.30 -18.29 -6.85
N TYR A 97 7.21 -17.11 -7.46
CA TYR A 97 6.10 -16.75 -8.30
C TYR A 97 6.56 -16.59 -9.75
N PRO A 98 5.90 -17.25 -10.73
CA PRO A 98 6.41 -17.30 -12.10
C PRO A 98 6.23 -16.03 -12.92
N ALA A 99 5.35 -15.13 -12.52
CA ALA A 99 5.06 -13.90 -13.24
C ALA A 99 5.56 -12.68 -12.47
N PRO A 100 5.82 -11.54 -13.15
CA PRO A 100 6.21 -10.31 -12.47
C PRO A 100 5.13 -9.86 -11.48
N ILE A 101 5.56 -9.45 -10.30
CA ILE A 101 4.67 -8.91 -9.27
C ILE A 101 5.09 -7.49 -8.91
N TYR A 102 4.13 -6.74 -8.37
CA TYR A 102 4.33 -5.37 -7.92
C TYR A 102 4.02 -5.27 -6.44
N HIS A 103 4.76 -4.42 -5.75
CA HIS A 103 4.56 -4.15 -4.34
C HIS A 103 4.03 -2.73 -4.19
N TYR A 104 2.83 -2.60 -3.65
CA TYR A 104 2.22 -1.30 -3.36
C TYR A 104 2.09 -1.13 -1.86
N GLN A 105 2.14 0.12 -1.43
CA GLN A 105 1.86 0.46 -0.05
C GLN A 105 0.82 1.57 0.00
N VAL A 106 -0.20 1.38 0.83
CA VAL A 106 -1.22 2.39 1.09
C VAL A 106 -1.06 2.83 2.54
N GLN A 107 -0.96 4.13 2.76
CA GLN A 107 -0.75 4.68 4.08
C GLN A 107 -1.95 5.50 4.53
N GLY A 108 -2.47 5.16 5.71
CA GLY A 108 -3.53 5.88 6.38
C GLY A 108 -3.11 6.29 7.77
N ILE A 109 -4.00 7.00 8.45
CA ILE A 109 -3.74 7.45 9.82
C ILE A 109 -3.97 6.36 10.86
N ASN A 110 -4.73 5.32 10.53
CA ASN A 110 -5.02 4.21 11.44
C ASN A 110 -4.06 3.03 11.23
N PHE A 111 -3.71 2.72 9.98
CA PHE A 111 -2.76 1.65 9.66
C PHE A 111 -2.23 1.83 8.24
N GLY A 112 -1.18 1.08 7.92
CA GLY A 112 -0.64 0.96 6.58
C GLY A 112 -0.88 -0.44 6.04
N ILE A 113 -0.87 -0.58 4.71
CA ILE A 113 -1.11 -1.86 4.05
C ILE A 113 -0.06 -2.08 2.99
N ASP A 114 0.61 -3.24 3.05
CA ASP A 114 1.43 -3.74 1.94
C ASP A 114 0.61 -4.68 1.09
N VAL A 115 0.70 -4.53 -0.22
CA VAL A 115 -0.02 -5.36 -1.19
C VAL A 115 0.94 -5.86 -2.25
N LEU A 116 0.93 -7.17 -2.49
CA LEU A 116 1.63 -7.77 -3.63
C LEU A 116 0.59 -8.28 -4.63
N THR A 117 0.72 -7.86 -5.88
CA THR A 117 -0.23 -8.21 -6.93
C THR A 117 0.43 -8.16 -8.31
N GLU A 118 -0.18 -8.84 -9.29
CA GLU A 118 0.24 -8.74 -10.68
C GLU A 118 -0.38 -7.55 -11.41
N ALA A 119 -1.43 -6.95 -10.84
CA ALA A 119 -2.22 -5.92 -11.50
C ALA A 119 -1.86 -4.52 -11.02
N PHE A 120 -2.12 -3.52 -11.85
CA PHE A 120 -2.03 -2.12 -11.47
C PHE A 120 -3.32 -1.70 -10.78
N PRO A 121 -3.26 -0.94 -9.67
CA PRO A 121 -4.48 -0.54 -8.97
C PRO A 121 -5.30 0.46 -9.76
N ILE A 122 -6.62 0.39 -9.58
CA ILE A 122 -7.58 1.32 -10.17
C ILE A 122 -8.10 2.21 -9.05
N ILE A 123 -7.96 3.52 -9.24
CA ILE A 123 -8.37 4.51 -8.25
C ILE A 123 -9.63 5.19 -8.71
N LYS A 124 -10.63 5.22 -7.82
CA LYS A 124 -11.91 5.89 -8.10
C LYS A 124 -12.26 6.83 -6.96
N LYS A 125 -12.67 8.04 -7.30
CA LYS A 125 -13.27 8.95 -6.34
C LYS A 125 -14.75 8.58 -6.18
N ILE A 126 -15.19 8.41 -4.95
CA ILE A 126 -16.57 7.99 -4.65
C ILE A 126 -17.32 9.02 -3.82
#